data_db069823920f5713bfcc9e2b84f060f7
#
_entry.id   db069823920f5713bfcc9e2b84f060f7
#
_cell.length_a   1.000
_cell.length_b   1.000
_cell.length_c   1.000
_cell.angle_alpha   90.00
_cell.angle_beta   90.00
_cell.angle_gamma   90.00
#
_symmetry.space_group_name_H-M   'P 1'
#
loop_
_entity.id
_entity.type
_entity.pdbx_description
1 polymer ?
#
loop_
_entity_poly.entity_id
_entity_poly.type
_entity_poly.pdbx_seq_one_letter_code
_entity_poly.pdbx_strand_id
1 'polypeptide(L)'
;MKRQKIAGIYAEPSAFDGREITVCGWVRTVRDMKNFGFAELNDGSCFKPLQVVFERGRLNNYDEIARQNVGAALIVRGTLVLTPEAKQPFELKADEITVEGVSTPDYPLQKKRHSVEFLRTIQHLRPRTNLFSAIFRVRSVAARAVHEFFQSRGFVYAQTPIITGSDAEGAGEMFRVTTLDLNNLPLKEDGTVDDSKDFFGKATNLTVSGQLNAENFALAFGDVYTFGPTFRAEVSYTQRHAAEFWMIEPEMAFADLYDYMDTAEAMVKHIINTVLERCPQEMEFFNAFVDKGLLERLHNVVSNDFGRISYTEAIDILEKSGKKFDYPVKWGIDLQTEHERYLTEEVFKKPIFVTDYPREIKAFYMRLNDDGKTVAAADCLVPGVGEIIGGSQREERLDVLEARMDELGLKKEDYWWYLDLRRYGSCRHAGFGLGFERMVMYLTGVSNIRDVELHPRTTGNADF
;
A
#
# COMPACT_ATOMS: atom_id res chain seq x y z
N MET A 1 17.40 30.44 5.04
CA MET A 1 18.02 29.73 6.18
C MET A 1 18.41 28.33 5.74
N LYS A 2 19.65 27.92 5.95
CA LYS A 2 20.14 26.57 5.64
C LYS A 2 19.95 25.69 6.88
N ARG A 3 18.93 24.82 6.87
CA ARG A 3 18.66 23.89 7.97
C ARG A 3 19.31 22.53 7.72
N GLN A 4 19.83 21.90 8.79
CA GLN A 4 20.29 20.51 8.77
C GLN A 4 19.13 19.58 9.10
N LYS A 5 18.98 18.49 8.33
CA LYS A 5 18.00 17.43 8.62
C LYS A 5 18.56 16.48 9.69
N ILE A 6 17.72 16.08 10.64
CA ILE A 6 18.07 15.15 11.73
C ILE A 6 18.54 13.80 11.14
N ALA A 7 17.92 13.31 10.07
CA ALA A 7 18.36 12.09 9.37
C ALA A 7 19.82 12.16 8.91
N GLY A 8 20.28 13.32 8.40
CA GLY A 8 21.68 13.50 7.98
C GLY A 8 22.64 13.49 9.16
N ILE A 9 22.22 13.96 10.33
CA ILE A 9 23.02 13.91 11.56
C ILE A 9 23.15 12.44 12.03
N TYR A 10 22.07 11.65 11.99
CA TYR A 10 22.11 10.23 12.33
C TYR A 10 22.96 9.40 11.37
N ALA A 11 23.01 9.79 10.08
CA ALA A 11 23.82 9.09 9.07
C ALA A 11 25.32 9.28 9.31
N GLU A 12 25.76 10.49 9.67
CA GLU A 12 27.17 10.85 9.84
C GLU A 12 27.39 11.73 11.07
N PRO A 13 27.18 11.25 12.31
CA PRO A 13 27.22 12.09 13.49
C PRO A 13 28.57 12.81 13.69
N SER A 14 29.67 12.12 13.40
CA SER A 14 31.03 12.64 13.54
C SER A 14 31.31 13.82 12.60
N ALA A 15 30.62 13.93 11.48
CA ALA A 15 30.76 15.05 10.56
C ALA A 15 30.22 16.37 11.14
N PHE A 16 29.39 16.29 12.17
CA PHE A 16 28.74 17.44 12.81
C PHE A 16 29.28 17.74 14.22
N ASP A 17 30.13 16.90 14.79
CA ASP A 17 30.68 17.11 16.14
C ASP A 17 31.43 18.44 16.26
N GLY A 18 31.10 19.22 17.28
CA GLY A 18 31.65 20.56 17.51
C GLY A 18 31.18 21.61 16.52
N ARG A 19 30.30 21.32 15.55
CA ARG A 19 29.81 22.27 14.57
C ARG A 19 28.54 22.97 15.02
N GLU A 20 28.46 24.27 14.73
CA GLU A 20 27.20 25.00 14.80
C GLU A 20 26.27 24.62 13.65
N ILE A 21 25.06 24.21 13.99
CA ILE A 21 24.02 23.82 13.02
C ILE A 21 22.68 24.46 13.41
N THR A 22 21.78 24.55 12.42
CA THR A 22 20.38 24.93 12.63
C THR A 22 19.48 23.76 12.31
N VAL A 23 18.60 23.39 13.24
CA VAL A 23 17.58 22.36 13.08
C VAL A 23 16.20 22.97 13.33
N CYS A 24 15.21 22.59 12.52
CA CYS A 24 13.82 23.01 12.68
C CYS A 24 12.97 21.77 12.89
N GLY A 25 12.02 21.81 13.80
CA GLY A 25 11.14 20.64 14.02
C GLY A 25 10.08 20.89 15.07
N TRP A 26 9.36 19.83 15.39
CA TRP A 26 8.26 19.85 16.34
C TRP A 26 8.65 19.17 17.66
N VAL A 27 8.26 19.80 18.74
CA VAL A 27 8.47 19.32 20.11
C VAL A 27 7.72 18.01 20.33
N ARG A 28 8.45 16.99 20.79
CA ARG A 28 7.90 15.71 21.29
C ARG A 28 7.78 15.71 22.81
N THR A 29 8.78 16.24 23.49
CA THR A 29 8.78 16.45 24.94
C THR A 29 9.62 17.65 25.31
N VAL A 30 9.25 18.34 26.41
CA VAL A 30 10.09 19.32 27.10
C VAL A 30 10.20 18.89 28.56
N ARG A 31 11.40 19.02 29.13
CA ARG A 31 11.67 18.81 30.55
C ARG A 31 12.49 19.94 31.09
N ASP A 32 11.92 20.71 32.02
CA ASP A 32 12.58 21.79 32.74
C ASP A 32 13.28 21.25 34.00
N MET A 33 14.58 21.55 34.16
CA MET A 33 15.41 21.20 35.32
C MET A 33 15.83 22.48 36.08
N LYS A 34 15.11 23.61 35.92
CA LYS A 34 15.29 24.92 36.51
C LYS A 34 16.45 25.75 35.92
N ASN A 35 17.66 25.20 35.88
CA ASN A 35 18.85 25.89 35.34
C ASN A 35 19.15 25.51 33.89
N PHE A 36 18.70 24.34 33.48
CA PHE A 36 18.77 23.82 32.09
C PHE A 36 17.56 22.98 31.81
N GLY A 37 17.32 22.67 30.56
CA GLY A 37 16.23 21.79 30.14
C GLY A 37 16.57 20.98 28.92
N PHE A 38 15.69 20.02 28.62
CA PHE A 38 15.78 19.14 27.45
C PHE A 38 14.51 19.26 26.63
N ALA A 39 14.66 19.38 25.32
CA ALA A 39 13.57 19.23 24.37
C ALA A 39 13.91 18.12 23.37
N GLU A 40 12.99 17.19 23.16
CA GLU A 40 13.07 16.25 22.05
C GLU A 40 12.38 16.87 20.84
N LEU A 41 13.15 17.03 19.75
CA LEU A 41 12.71 17.65 18.52
C LEU A 41 12.70 16.63 17.38
N ASN A 42 11.60 16.55 16.63
CA ASN A 42 11.51 15.73 15.44
C ASN A 42 11.19 16.61 14.22
N ASP A 43 12.03 16.52 13.19
CA ASP A 43 11.90 17.32 11.95
C ASP A 43 11.18 16.59 10.83
N GLY A 44 10.67 15.37 11.11
CA GLY A 44 10.04 14.52 10.12
C GLY A 44 11.01 13.77 9.19
N SER A 45 12.31 14.01 9.21
CA SER A 45 13.27 13.37 8.29
C SER A 45 13.67 11.96 8.68
N CYS A 46 13.55 11.58 9.96
CA CYS A 46 13.79 10.22 10.46
C CYS A 46 12.87 9.88 11.63
N PHE A 47 12.89 8.62 12.05
CA PHE A 47 12.04 8.14 13.13
C PHE A 47 12.48 8.66 14.51
N LYS A 48 13.79 8.65 14.78
CA LYS A 48 14.35 9.10 16.07
C LYS A 48 14.37 10.62 16.20
N PRO A 49 14.00 11.19 17.37
CA PRO A 49 14.13 12.61 17.63
C PRO A 49 15.57 13.01 17.93
N LEU A 50 15.86 14.33 17.85
CA LEU A 50 17.08 14.95 18.33
C LEU A 50 16.84 15.52 19.73
N GLN A 51 17.74 15.25 20.69
CA GLN A 51 17.74 15.91 21.97
C GLN A 51 18.41 17.28 21.86
N VAL A 52 17.69 18.30 22.26
CA VAL A 52 18.18 19.68 22.41
C VAL A 52 18.38 19.97 23.90
N VAL A 53 19.56 20.45 24.26
CA VAL A 53 19.86 20.94 25.61
C VAL A 53 19.82 22.47 25.59
N PHE A 54 19.06 23.05 26.47
CA PHE A 54 18.95 24.50 26.58
C PHE A 54 19.21 24.98 28.01
N GLU A 55 19.97 26.07 28.18
CA GLU A 55 20.45 26.55 29.45
C GLU A 55 19.95 27.98 29.75
N ARG A 56 19.52 28.20 30.99
CA ARG A 56 19.00 29.50 31.44
C ARG A 56 20.03 30.65 31.32
N GLY A 57 21.29 30.33 31.51
CA GLY A 57 22.39 31.32 31.40
C GLY A 57 22.75 31.70 29.95
N ARG A 58 22.23 30.96 28.96
CA ARG A 58 22.50 31.19 27.53
C ARG A 58 21.32 31.78 26.77
N LEU A 59 20.09 31.39 27.15
CA LEU A 59 18.88 31.78 26.44
C LEU A 59 18.08 32.84 27.19
N ASN A 60 17.86 33.98 26.57
CA ASN A 60 17.03 35.06 27.12
C ASN A 60 15.55 34.65 27.27
N ASN A 61 15.10 33.72 26.47
CA ASN A 61 13.72 33.22 26.44
C ASN A 61 13.58 31.79 27.04
N TYR A 62 14.45 31.40 27.96
CA TYR A 62 14.44 30.10 28.63
C TYR A 62 13.06 29.69 29.15
N ASP A 63 12.40 30.61 29.88
CA ASP A 63 11.08 30.35 30.49
C ASP A 63 9.96 30.16 29.46
N GLU A 64 10.08 30.80 28.30
CA GLU A 64 9.19 30.59 27.17
C GLU A 64 9.38 29.16 26.59
N ILE A 65 10.63 28.76 26.38
CA ILE A 65 10.95 27.42 25.82
C ILE A 65 10.55 26.32 26.79
N ALA A 66 10.83 26.49 28.09
CA ALA A 66 10.48 25.50 29.13
C ALA A 66 8.97 25.24 29.25
N ARG A 67 8.13 26.18 28.81
CA ARG A 67 6.66 26.07 28.82
C ARG A 67 6.06 25.61 27.51
N GLN A 68 6.87 25.31 26.50
CA GLN A 68 6.33 24.86 25.21
C GLN A 68 5.63 23.50 25.33
N ASN A 69 4.46 23.39 24.71
CA ASN A 69 3.70 22.16 24.64
C ASN A 69 4.22 21.22 23.53
N VAL A 70 3.84 19.95 23.63
CA VAL A 70 3.99 18.96 22.54
C VAL A 70 3.36 19.52 21.27
N GLY A 71 4.06 19.39 20.16
CA GLY A 71 3.60 19.89 18.85
C GLY A 71 4.01 21.32 18.52
N ALA A 72 4.58 22.09 19.46
CA ALA A 72 5.16 23.40 19.14
C ALA A 72 6.30 23.28 18.12
N ALA A 73 6.37 24.22 17.20
CA ALA A 73 7.41 24.29 16.17
C ALA A 73 8.56 25.19 16.62
N LEU A 74 9.78 24.66 16.61
CA LEU A 74 10.98 25.36 17.03
C LEU A 74 12.03 25.42 15.92
N ILE A 75 12.75 26.53 15.87
CA ILE A 75 14.02 26.70 15.17
C ILE A 75 15.11 26.75 16.22
N VAL A 76 16.07 25.82 16.15
CA VAL A 76 17.15 25.73 17.13
C VAL A 76 18.49 25.89 16.41
N ARG A 77 19.28 26.86 16.80
CA ARG A 77 20.69 27.03 16.42
C ARG A 77 21.56 26.67 17.63
N GLY A 78 22.60 25.88 17.39
CA GLY A 78 23.47 25.45 18.47
C GLY A 78 24.60 24.55 17.99
N THR A 79 25.41 24.10 18.93
CA THR A 79 26.55 23.21 18.67
C THR A 79 26.18 21.75 18.91
N LEU A 80 26.36 20.88 17.90
CA LEU A 80 26.21 19.44 18.07
C LEU A 80 27.38 18.87 18.86
N VAL A 81 27.08 17.98 19.81
CA VAL A 81 28.08 17.32 20.66
C VAL A 81 27.78 15.85 20.73
N LEU A 82 28.78 15.02 20.43
CA LEU A 82 28.68 13.56 20.60
C LEU A 82 28.59 13.20 22.08
N THR A 83 27.74 12.24 22.40
CA THR A 83 27.50 11.76 23.77
C THR A 83 27.54 10.21 23.82
N PRO A 84 28.71 9.59 23.55
CA PRO A 84 28.83 8.13 23.39
C PRO A 84 28.45 7.36 24.65
N GLU A 85 28.58 7.97 25.83
CA GLU A 85 28.23 7.35 27.12
C GLU A 85 26.76 7.54 27.52
N ALA A 86 25.99 8.33 26.74
CA ALA A 86 24.59 8.59 27.03
C ALA A 86 23.67 7.64 26.22
N LYS A 87 22.38 7.64 26.56
CA LYS A 87 21.35 6.87 25.84
C LYS A 87 21.21 7.32 24.38
N GLN A 88 21.34 8.60 24.11
CA GLN A 88 21.38 9.20 22.77
C GLN A 88 22.84 9.36 22.30
N PRO A 89 23.14 9.16 21.01
CA PRO A 89 24.52 9.22 20.51
C PRO A 89 25.09 10.66 20.43
N PHE A 90 24.22 11.67 20.45
CA PHE A 90 24.58 13.08 20.37
C PHE A 90 23.44 13.95 20.89
N GLU A 91 23.75 15.21 21.16
CA GLU A 91 22.78 16.24 21.53
C GLU A 91 23.14 17.60 20.92
N LEU A 92 22.14 18.47 20.73
CA LEU A 92 22.33 19.83 20.25
C LEU A 92 22.29 20.77 21.44
N LYS A 93 23.44 21.40 21.76
CA LYS A 93 23.53 22.47 22.79
C LYS A 93 23.08 23.78 22.16
N ALA A 94 21.91 24.26 22.56
CA ALA A 94 21.28 25.39 21.95
C ALA A 94 21.95 26.71 22.38
N ASP A 95 22.27 27.57 21.40
CA ASP A 95 22.70 28.94 21.57
C ASP A 95 21.56 29.93 21.30
N GLU A 96 20.60 29.53 20.46
CA GLU A 96 19.41 30.31 20.14
C GLU A 96 18.24 29.36 19.85
N ILE A 97 17.06 29.66 20.40
CA ILE A 97 15.80 28.96 20.08
C ILE A 97 14.72 29.98 19.78
N THR A 98 14.11 29.85 18.60
CA THR A 98 12.95 30.65 18.20
C THR A 98 11.72 29.76 18.22
N VAL A 99 10.63 30.23 18.83
CA VAL A 99 9.32 29.59 18.72
C VAL A 99 8.67 30.06 17.43
N GLU A 100 8.63 29.18 16.42
CA GLU A 100 8.02 29.49 15.12
C GLU A 100 6.50 29.34 15.17
N GLY A 101 6.02 28.37 15.96
CA GLY A 101 4.60 28.14 16.16
C GLY A 101 4.32 27.50 17.52
N VAL A 102 3.41 28.10 18.26
CA VAL A 102 2.99 27.59 19.56
C VAL A 102 1.98 26.45 19.39
N SER A 103 1.94 25.54 20.37
CA SER A 103 0.89 24.52 20.47
C SER A 103 0.06 24.78 21.72
N THR A 104 -1.25 24.82 21.57
CA THR A 104 -2.18 25.13 22.66
C THR A 104 -2.34 23.93 23.60
N PRO A 105 -2.77 24.15 24.87
CA PRO A 105 -2.92 23.05 25.86
C PRO A 105 -3.96 21.99 25.50
N ASP A 106 -4.89 22.32 24.62
CA ASP A 106 -5.93 21.41 24.11
C ASP A 106 -5.46 20.51 22.96
N TYR A 107 -4.18 20.59 22.57
CA TYR A 107 -3.60 19.70 21.55
C TYR A 107 -3.87 18.25 21.89
N PRO A 108 -4.55 17.47 21.01
CA PRO A 108 -5.11 16.17 21.38
C PRO A 108 -4.06 15.07 21.57
N LEU A 109 -2.88 15.19 20.92
CA LEU A 109 -1.80 14.20 21.01
C LEU A 109 -0.88 14.49 22.20
N GLN A 110 -1.42 14.40 23.40
CA GLN A 110 -0.67 14.53 24.65
C GLN A 110 0.28 13.35 24.89
N LYS A 111 1.22 13.49 25.84
CA LYS A 111 2.19 12.45 26.21
C LYS A 111 1.52 11.26 26.92
N LYS A 112 0.70 10.50 26.19
CA LYS A 112 0.05 9.28 26.63
C LYS A 112 -0.15 8.34 25.44
N ARG A 113 -0.43 7.07 25.70
CA ARG A 113 -0.82 6.14 24.63
C ARG A 113 -2.23 6.50 24.15
N HIS A 114 -2.37 6.62 22.82
CA HIS A 114 -3.65 6.83 22.14
C HIS A 114 -4.07 5.52 21.46
N SER A 115 -5.37 5.21 21.50
CA SER A 115 -5.90 4.09 20.74
C SER A 115 -5.96 4.44 19.24
N VAL A 116 -5.93 3.41 18.40
CA VAL A 116 -6.03 3.60 16.94
C VAL A 116 -7.39 4.17 16.56
N GLU A 117 -8.46 3.75 17.25
CA GLU A 117 -9.82 4.26 17.07
C GLU A 117 -9.89 5.77 17.33
N PHE A 118 -9.30 6.26 18.41
CA PHE A 118 -9.20 7.69 18.67
C PHE A 118 -8.41 8.41 17.57
N LEU A 119 -7.29 7.84 17.13
CA LEU A 119 -6.46 8.45 16.07
C LEU A 119 -7.18 8.51 14.73
N ARG A 120 -8.17 7.65 14.47
CA ARG A 120 -9.04 7.75 13.29
C ARG A 120 -9.98 8.95 13.35
N THR A 121 -10.33 9.47 14.53
CA THR A 121 -11.14 10.68 14.65
C THR A 121 -10.35 11.97 14.43
N ILE A 122 -9.02 11.92 14.43
CA ILE A 122 -8.10 13.03 14.20
C ILE A 122 -7.06 12.68 13.14
N GLN A 123 -7.49 12.16 12.00
CA GLN A 123 -6.63 11.62 10.95
C GLN A 123 -5.55 12.62 10.49
N HIS A 124 -5.88 13.90 10.38
CA HIS A 124 -4.97 14.99 10.00
C HIS A 124 -3.79 15.19 10.97
N LEU A 125 -3.91 14.73 12.23
CA LEU A 125 -2.83 14.83 13.24
C LEU A 125 -2.12 13.50 13.48
N ARG A 126 -2.72 12.35 13.13
CA ARG A 126 -2.16 11.04 13.42
C ARG A 126 -0.76 10.77 12.85
N PRO A 127 -0.30 11.39 11.73
CA PRO A 127 1.08 11.26 11.27
C PRO A 127 2.13 11.73 12.27
N ARG A 128 1.73 12.57 13.22
CA ARG A 128 2.62 13.07 14.30
C ARG A 128 2.87 12.02 15.39
N THR A 129 2.16 10.88 15.39
CA THR A 129 2.41 9.77 16.33
C THR A 129 3.52 8.86 15.81
N ASN A 130 4.18 8.12 16.70
CA ASN A 130 5.23 7.19 16.31
C ASN A 130 4.71 6.10 15.37
N LEU A 131 3.52 5.53 15.67
CA LEU A 131 2.92 4.48 14.84
C LEU A 131 2.71 4.95 13.41
N PHE A 132 1.99 6.04 13.21
CA PHE A 132 1.66 6.51 11.86
C PHE A 132 2.85 7.15 11.14
N SER A 133 3.78 7.77 11.87
CA SER A 133 5.05 8.22 11.30
C SER A 133 5.85 7.04 10.73
N ALA A 134 5.93 5.92 11.45
CA ALA A 134 6.58 4.72 10.97
C ALA A 134 5.86 4.11 9.75
N ILE A 135 4.54 3.97 9.80
CA ILE A 135 3.73 3.43 8.69
C ILE A 135 3.96 4.24 7.41
N PHE A 136 3.83 5.56 7.45
CA PHE A 136 3.96 6.37 6.24
C PHE A 136 5.39 6.49 5.71
N ARG A 137 6.41 6.30 6.56
CA ARG A 137 7.79 6.14 6.10
C ARG A 137 7.99 4.84 5.36
N VAL A 138 7.53 3.73 5.92
CA VAL A 138 7.58 2.41 5.25
C VAL A 138 6.78 2.46 3.96
N ARG A 139 5.58 3.04 3.95
CA ARG A 139 4.79 3.23 2.73
C ARG A 139 5.56 3.99 1.64
N SER A 140 6.24 5.08 2.01
CA SER A 140 7.05 5.88 1.07
C SER A 140 8.23 5.10 0.49
N VAL A 141 8.94 4.33 1.32
CA VAL A 141 10.07 3.51 0.88
C VAL A 141 9.59 2.34 0.02
N ALA A 142 8.49 1.69 0.38
CA ALA A 142 7.88 0.61 -0.40
C ALA A 142 7.43 1.09 -1.79
N ALA A 143 6.81 2.27 -1.88
CA ALA A 143 6.42 2.86 -3.18
C ALA A 143 7.63 3.09 -4.09
N ARG A 144 8.73 3.60 -3.53
CA ARG A 144 9.99 3.75 -4.26
C ARG A 144 10.54 2.39 -4.71
N ALA A 145 10.51 1.38 -3.84
CA ALA A 145 10.99 0.04 -4.15
C ALA A 145 10.24 -0.59 -5.34
N VAL A 146 8.92 -0.35 -5.45
CA VAL A 146 8.14 -0.78 -6.62
C VAL A 146 8.71 -0.21 -7.91
N HIS A 147 8.90 1.11 -7.97
CA HIS A 147 9.47 1.76 -9.16
C HIS A 147 10.92 1.29 -9.45
N GLU A 148 11.75 1.15 -8.42
CA GLU A 148 13.12 0.64 -8.57
C GLU A 148 13.14 -0.80 -9.13
N PHE A 149 12.24 -1.66 -8.66
CA PHE A 149 12.12 -3.04 -9.14
C PHE A 149 11.83 -3.12 -10.63
N PHE A 150 10.76 -2.46 -11.06
CA PHE A 150 10.32 -2.55 -12.45
C PHE A 150 11.23 -1.81 -13.40
N GLN A 151 11.60 -0.57 -13.10
CA GLN A 151 12.43 0.23 -14.01
C GLN A 151 13.86 -0.33 -14.17
N SER A 152 14.45 -0.92 -13.12
CA SER A 152 15.75 -1.59 -13.23
C SER A 152 15.72 -2.84 -14.11
N ARG A 153 14.53 -3.39 -14.38
CA ARG A 153 14.29 -4.54 -15.28
C ARG A 153 13.83 -4.13 -16.67
N GLY A 154 13.78 -2.83 -16.96
CA GLY A 154 13.38 -2.31 -18.27
C GLY A 154 11.87 -2.16 -18.49
N PHE A 155 11.05 -2.39 -17.45
CA PHE A 155 9.61 -2.15 -17.56
C PHE A 155 9.30 -0.67 -17.77
N VAL A 156 8.36 -0.39 -18.65
CA VAL A 156 7.84 0.96 -18.87
C VAL A 156 6.70 1.26 -17.90
N TYR A 157 6.77 2.39 -17.19
CA TYR A 157 5.67 2.87 -16.36
C TYR A 157 4.56 3.42 -17.23
N ALA A 158 3.41 2.75 -17.25
CA ALA A 158 2.26 3.11 -18.07
C ALA A 158 1.24 3.94 -17.26
N GLN A 159 0.81 5.07 -17.81
CA GLN A 159 -0.31 5.84 -17.27
C GLN A 159 -1.60 5.30 -17.88
N THR A 160 -2.51 4.81 -17.06
CA THR A 160 -3.84 4.37 -17.46
C THR A 160 -4.91 5.35 -16.95
N PRO A 161 -6.04 5.52 -17.64
CA PRO A 161 -7.07 6.47 -17.24
C PRO A 161 -7.78 6.03 -15.95
N ILE A 162 -8.01 7.00 -15.05
CA ILE A 162 -8.79 6.80 -13.83
C ILE A 162 -10.28 6.82 -14.12
N ILE A 163 -10.72 7.66 -15.07
CA ILE A 163 -12.11 7.71 -15.54
C ILE A 163 -12.23 6.81 -16.75
N THR A 164 -13.13 5.83 -16.70
CA THR A 164 -13.29 4.81 -17.73
C THR A 164 -14.76 4.60 -18.11
N GLY A 165 -15.01 4.18 -19.33
CA GLY A 165 -16.30 3.68 -19.79
C GLY A 165 -16.41 2.15 -19.81
N SER A 166 -15.35 1.44 -19.36
CA SER A 166 -15.29 -0.03 -19.36
C SER A 166 -15.11 -0.58 -17.95
N ASP A 167 -15.74 -1.70 -17.65
CA ASP A 167 -15.54 -2.44 -16.41
C ASP A 167 -14.46 -3.51 -16.64
N ALA A 168 -13.31 -3.38 -15.96
CA ALA A 168 -12.20 -4.30 -16.11
C ALA A 168 -12.49 -5.69 -15.54
N GLU A 169 -13.37 -5.82 -14.56
CA GLU A 169 -13.73 -7.09 -13.93
C GLU A 169 -15.03 -7.69 -14.51
N GLY A 170 -15.81 -6.90 -15.24
CA GLY A 170 -17.05 -7.32 -15.89
C GLY A 170 -18.26 -7.47 -14.97
N ALA A 171 -18.12 -7.20 -13.68
CA ALA A 171 -19.18 -7.25 -12.67
C ALA A 171 -18.88 -6.36 -11.45
N GLY A 172 -17.91 -5.43 -11.57
CA GLY A 172 -17.49 -4.56 -10.48
C GLY A 172 -18.52 -3.50 -10.12
N GLU A 173 -18.75 -3.27 -8.83
CA GLU A 173 -19.48 -2.09 -8.38
C GLU A 173 -18.59 -0.86 -8.52
N MET A 174 -18.93 0.03 -9.48
CA MET A 174 -18.12 1.19 -9.82
C MET A 174 -18.74 2.49 -9.31
N PHE A 175 -17.92 3.40 -8.82
CA PHE A 175 -18.35 4.78 -8.57
C PHE A 175 -18.60 5.49 -9.88
N ARG A 176 -19.80 6.06 -10.05
CA ARG A 176 -20.14 6.84 -11.22
C ARG A 176 -19.47 8.22 -11.19
N VAL A 177 -18.95 8.63 -12.35
CA VAL A 177 -18.46 10.00 -12.60
C VAL A 177 -19.45 10.72 -13.50
N THR A 178 -20.06 11.79 -13.01
CA THR A 178 -21.06 12.56 -13.76
C THR A 178 -21.01 14.03 -13.39
N THR A 179 -21.36 14.89 -14.35
CA THR A 179 -21.59 16.33 -14.16
C THR A 179 -23.07 16.69 -14.27
N LEU A 180 -23.95 15.70 -14.44
CA LEU A 180 -25.40 15.93 -14.46
C LEU A 180 -25.91 16.40 -13.11
N ASP A 181 -26.89 17.29 -13.12
CA ASP A 181 -27.61 17.68 -11.90
C ASP A 181 -28.50 16.52 -11.42
N LEU A 182 -28.14 15.91 -10.29
CA LEU A 182 -28.86 14.78 -9.72
C LEU A 182 -30.29 15.11 -9.30
N ASN A 183 -30.63 16.41 -9.12
CA ASN A 183 -31.99 16.85 -8.83
C ASN A 183 -32.82 17.04 -10.10
N ASN A 184 -32.19 17.09 -11.29
CA ASN A 184 -32.87 17.34 -12.57
C ASN A 184 -32.19 16.54 -13.68
N LEU A 185 -32.27 15.21 -13.61
CA LEU A 185 -31.64 14.33 -14.58
C LEU A 185 -32.33 14.41 -15.95
N PRO A 186 -31.59 14.55 -17.05
CA PRO A 186 -32.13 14.39 -18.39
C PRO A 186 -32.52 12.92 -18.60
N LEU A 187 -33.75 12.68 -19.01
CA LEU A 187 -34.27 11.34 -19.25
C LEU A 187 -34.53 11.13 -20.74
N LYS A 188 -34.34 9.90 -21.19
CA LYS A 188 -34.80 9.41 -22.50
C LYS A 188 -36.28 9.10 -22.48
N GLU A 189 -36.87 8.78 -23.62
CA GLU A 189 -38.28 8.41 -23.76
C GLU A 189 -38.67 7.18 -22.92
N ASP A 190 -37.73 6.26 -22.68
CA ASP A 190 -37.90 5.05 -21.85
C ASP A 190 -37.76 5.30 -20.35
N GLY A 191 -37.52 6.54 -19.93
CA GLY A 191 -37.34 6.93 -18.53
C GLY A 191 -35.93 6.69 -17.96
N THR A 192 -35.00 6.16 -18.76
CA THR A 192 -33.61 6.02 -18.35
C THR A 192 -32.81 7.33 -18.48
N VAL A 193 -31.70 7.47 -17.75
CA VAL A 193 -30.86 8.67 -17.82
C VAL A 193 -30.25 8.80 -19.23
N ASP A 194 -30.34 10.01 -19.78
CA ASP A 194 -29.72 10.33 -21.07
C ASP A 194 -28.25 10.75 -20.89
N ASP A 195 -27.38 9.75 -20.83
CA ASP A 195 -25.93 9.93 -20.66
C ASP A 195 -25.28 10.72 -21.83
N SER A 196 -25.95 10.86 -22.98
CA SER A 196 -25.44 11.70 -24.07
C SER A 196 -25.36 13.18 -23.71
N LYS A 197 -26.03 13.60 -22.64
CA LYS A 197 -26.00 14.95 -22.08
C LYS A 197 -24.95 15.14 -20.99
N ASP A 198 -24.28 14.07 -20.54
CA ASP A 198 -23.20 14.16 -19.59
C ASP A 198 -21.88 14.62 -20.26
N PHE A 199 -20.89 15.00 -19.44
CA PHE A 199 -19.63 15.60 -19.90
C PHE A 199 -18.93 14.78 -20.99
N PHE A 200 -18.88 13.47 -20.86
CA PHE A 200 -18.21 12.55 -21.82
C PHE A 200 -19.16 12.02 -22.90
N GLY A 201 -20.44 12.43 -22.91
CA GLY A 201 -21.44 11.96 -23.87
C GLY A 201 -21.82 10.48 -23.69
N LYS A 202 -21.43 9.86 -22.61
CA LYS A 202 -21.72 8.47 -22.22
C LYS A 202 -21.51 8.28 -20.72
N ALA A 203 -22.04 7.17 -20.18
CA ALA A 203 -21.76 6.76 -18.79
C ALA A 203 -20.27 6.53 -18.57
N THR A 204 -19.73 7.12 -17.49
CA THR A 204 -18.34 6.93 -17.07
C THR A 204 -18.25 6.67 -15.58
N ASN A 205 -17.19 5.97 -15.17
CA ASN A 205 -16.98 5.53 -13.81
C ASN A 205 -15.51 5.71 -13.41
N LEU A 206 -15.23 5.65 -12.11
CA LEU A 206 -13.87 5.48 -11.60
C LEU A 206 -13.42 4.02 -11.84
N THR A 207 -12.18 3.84 -12.27
CA THR A 207 -11.64 2.51 -12.63
C THR A 207 -11.49 1.60 -11.43
N VAL A 208 -11.76 0.31 -11.64
CA VAL A 208 -11.51 -0.78 -10.65
C VAL A 208 -10.12 -1.43 -10.87
N SER A 209 -9.47 -1.18 -12.03
CA SER A 209 -8.14 -1.70 -12.39
C SER A 209 -7.62 -0.97 -13.63
N GLY A 210 -6.31 -0.79 -13.71
CA GLY A 210 -5.63 -0.30 -14.90
C GLY A 210 -5.29 -1.39 -15.93
N GLN A 211 -5.55 -2.67 -15.62
CA GLN A 211 -5.09 -3.83 -16.38
C GLN A 211 -5.42 -3.77 -17.86
N LEU A 212 -6.70 -3.64 -18.24
CA LEU A 212 -7.09 -3.71 -19.65
C LEU A 212 -6.42 -2.64 -20.51
N ASN A 213 -6.22 -1.43 -19.94
CA ASN A 213 -5.49 -0.36 -20.62
C ASN A 213 -3.98 -0.61 -20.61
N ALA A 214 -3.43 -1.25 -19.56
CA ALA A 214 -2.02 -1.63 -19.51
C ALA A 214 -1.67 -2.68 -20.58
N GLU A 215 -2.59 -3.58 -20.92
CA GLU A 215 -2.40 -4.55 -21.99
C GLU A 215 -2.17 -3.87 -23.36
N ASN A 216 -2.75 -2.67 -23.61
CA ASN A 216 -2.44 -1.89 -24.82
C ASN A 216 -0.95 -1.50 -24.88
N PHE A 217 -0.40 -1.11 -23.74
CA PHE A 217 1.03 -0.77 -23.64
C PHE A 217 1.90 -2.03 -23.75
N ALA A 218 1.53 -3.12 -23.08
CA ALA A 218 2.30 -4.36 -23.11
C ALA A 218 2.45 -4.92 -24.51
N LEU A 219 1.38 -4.93 -25.30
CA LEU A 219 1.41 -5.40 -26.70
C LEU A 219 2.12 -4.45 -27.67
N ALA A 220 2.68 -3.34 -27.18
CA ALA A 220 3.49 -2.40 -27.95
C ALA A 220 4.91 -2.24 -27.37
N PHE A 221 5.09 -2.29 -26.05
CA PHE A 221 6.34 -2.04 -25.34
C PHE A 221 6.96 -3.28 -24.70
N GLY A 222 6.26 -4.41 -24.67
CA GLY A 222 6.70 -5.66 -24.04
C GLY A 222 6.34 -5.70 -22.57
N ASP A 223 7.22 -5.20 -21.72
CA ASP A 223 7.04 -5.23 -20.26
C ASP A 223 6.65 -3.84 -19.73
N VAL A 224 5.49 -3.78 -19.08
CA VAL A 224 4.96 -2.52 -18.55
C VAL A 224 4.40 -2.73 -17.14
N TYR A 225 4.20 -1.65 -16.41
CA TYR A 225 3.47 -1.69 -15.13
C TYR A 225 2.71 -0.40 -14.89
N THR A 226 1.59 -0.51 -14.20
CA THR A 226 0.89 0.63 -13.60
C THR A 226 1.16 0.65 -12.09
N PHE A 227 1.12 1.81 -11.50
CA PHE A 227 1.04 2.01 -10.06
C PHE A 227 0.17 3.23 -9.83
N GLY A 228 -1.10 3.00 -9.58
CA GLY A 228 -2.10 4.06 -9.57
C GLY A 228 -3.33 3.75 -8.72
N PRO A 229 -4.16 4.78 -8.48
CA PRO A 229 -5.38 4.64 -7.70
C PRO A 229 -6.42 3.81 -8.44
N THR A 230 -7.13 2.98 -7.66
CA THR A 230 -8.28 2.18 -8.08
C THR A 230 -9.42 2.35 -7.09
N PHE A 231 -10.64 2.11 -7.54
CA PHE A 231 -11.84 2.43 -6.79
C PHE A 231 -12.84 1.29 -6.88
N ARG A 232 -13.39 0.86 -5.74
CA ARG A 232 -14.44 -0.17 -5.68
C ARG A 232 -15.56 0.30 -4.78
N ALA A 233 -16.80 0.31 -5.31
CA ALA A 233 -17.98 0.80 -4.60
C ALA A 233 -18.68 -0.28 -3.75
N GLU A 234 -18.11 -1.47 -3.66
CA GLU A 234 -18.64 -2.57 -2.86
C GLU A 234 -18.81 -2.18 -1.40
N VAL A 235 -20.00 -2.43 -0.87
CA VAL A 235 -20.29 -2.18 0.54
C VAL A 235 -19.58 -3.26 1.38
N SER A 236 -18.50 -2.90 2.03
CA SER A 236 -17.74 -3.80 2.88
C SER A 236 -17.31 -3.12 4.19
N TYR A 237 -17.49 -3.86 5.29
CA TYR A 237 -17.09 -3.41 6.64
C TYR A 237 -15.87 -4.16 7.18
N THR A 238 -15.19 -4.92 6.34
CA THR A 238 -14.02 -5.70 6.75
C THR A 238 -12.81 -4.81 7.00
N GLN A 239 -11.79 -5.38 7.63
CA GLN A 239 -10.53 -4.69 7.90
C GLN A 239 -9.59 -4.60 6.68
N ARG A 240 -9.96 -5.23 5.56
CA ARG A 240 -9.10 -5.40 4.36
C ARG A 240 -9.64 -4.69 3.12
N HIS A 241 -10.80 -4.01 3.23
CA HIS A 241 -11.42 -3.32 2.10
C HIS A 241 -11.43 -1.81 2.32
N ALA A 242 -10.97 -1.09 1.31
CA ALA A 242 -11.11 0.35 1.14
C ALA A 242 -11.77 0.61 -0.21
N ALA A 243 -12.50 1.72 -0.32
CA ALA A 243 -13.17 2.11 -1.55
C ALA A 243 -12.22 2.80 -2.54
N GLU A 244 -11.11 3.33 -2.05
CA GLU A 244 -10.00 3.90 -2.81
C GLU A 244 -8.70 3.28 -2.28
N PHE A 245 -7.88 2.75 -3.16
CA PHE A 245 -6.58 2.13 -2.84
C PHE A 245 -5.68 2.15 -4.08
N TRP A 246 -4.40 1.79 -3.93
CA TRP A 246 -3.46 1.78 -5.05
C TRP A 246 -3.15 0.35 -5.47
N MET A 247 -3.15 0.12 -6.79
CA MET A 247 -2.76 -1.15 -7.39
C MET A 247 -1.42 -1.04 -8.10
N ILE A 248 -0.63 -2.09 -8.00
CA ILE A 248 0.58 -2.33 -8.78
C ILE A 248 0.22 -3.43 -9.77
N GLU A 249 0.19 -3.11 -11.06
CA GLU A 249 -0.33 -4.00 -12.10
C GLU A 249 0.63 -4.07 -13.28
N PRO A 250 1.63 -4.97 -13.26
CA PRO A 250 2.47 -5.25 -14.41
C PRO A 250 1.74 -6.13 -15.43
N GLU A 251 2.06 -5.90 -16.72
CA GLU A 251 1.65 -6.71 -17.87
C GLU A 251 2.87 -6.99 -18.73
N MET A 252 3.09 -8.25 -19.09
CA MET A 252 4.29 -8.73 -19.77
C MET A 252 3.91 -9.49 -21.04
N ALA A 253 4.32 -8.98 -22.20
CA ALA A 253 4.12 -9.67 -23.47
C ALA A 253 5.09 -10.87 -23.60
N PHE A 254 4.64 -11.89 -24.33
CA PHE A 254 5.34 -13.17 -24.53
C PHE A 254 5.59 -13.97 -23.24
N ALA A 255 5.00 -13.57 -22.11
CA ALA A 255 5.07 -14.23 -20.83
C ALA A 255 3.91 -15.21 -20.62
N ASP A 256 4.17 -16.26 -19.84
CA ASP A 256 3.16 -17.20 -19.39
C ASP A 256 2.89 -17.09 -17.87
N LEU A 257 2.10 -18.04 -17.34
CA LEU A 257 1.77 -18.09 -15.92
C LEU A 257 3.01 -18.20 -15.02
N TYR A 258 4.04 -18.92 -15.47
CA TYR A 258 5.27 -19.14 -14.69
C TYR A 258 6.13 -17.88 -14.65
N ASP A 259 6.24 -17.16 -15.78
CA ASP A 259 6.94 -15.86 -15.84
C ASP A 259 6.29 -14.83 -14.92
N TYR A 260 4.95 -14.84 -14.86
CA TYR A 260 4.20 -14.02 -13.89
C TYR A 260 4.58 -14.37 -12.45
N MET A 261 4.52 -15.64 -12.07
CA MET A 261 4.81 -16.07 -10.69
C MET A 261 6.25 -15.73 -10.28
N ASP A 262 7.22 -15.94 -11.18
CA ASP A 262 8.63 -15.58 -10.93
C ASP A 262 8.82 -14.07 -10.73
N THR A 263 8.15 -13.26 -11.55
CA THR A 263 8.22 -11.79 -11.43
C THR A 263 7.56 -11.31 -10.14
N ALA A 264 6.40 -11.86 -9.78
CA ALA A 264 5.67 -11.51 -8.57
C ALA A 264 6.47 -11.86 -7.30
N GLU A 265 7.05 -13.07 -7.25
CA GLU A 265 7.91 -13.49 -6.14
C GLU A 265 9.13 -12.57 -5.99
N ALA A 266 9.82 -12.28 -7.11
CA ALA A 266 10.98 -11.39 -7.10
C ALA A 266 10.62 -9.96 -6.64
N MET A 267 9.45 -9.44 -7.05
CA MET A 267 8.95 -8.12 -6.64
C MET A 267 8.67 -8.07 -5.14
N VAL A 268 7.94 -9.04 -4.60
CA VAL A 268 7.62 -9.09 -3.16
C VAL A 268 8.89 -9.14 -2.32
N LYS A 269 9.85 -10.02 -2.68
CA LYS A 269 11.14 -10.12 -2.01
C LYS A 269 11.95 -8.82 -2.09
N HIS A 270 11.95 -8.15 -3.23
CA HIS A 270 12.64 -6.87 -3.43
C HIS A 270 12.06 -5.77 -2.53
N ILE A 271 10.73 -5.63 -2.47
CA ILE A 271 10.06 -4.63 -1.62
C ILE A 271 10.39 -4.88 -0.15
N ILE A 272 10.27 -6.13 0.33
CA ILE A 272 10.56 -6.49 1.72
C ILE A 272 12.03 -6.18 2.05
N ASN A 273 13.00 -6.63 1.25
CA ASN A 273 14.42 -6.37 1.48
C ASN A 273 14.74 -4.89 1.51
N THR A 274 14.19 -4.10 0.58
CA THR A 274 14.39 -2.65 0.54
C THR A 274 13.88 -1.96 1.80
N VAL A 275 12.71 -2.38 2.31
CA VAL A 275 12.13 -1.82 3.54
C VAL A 275 12.96 -2.23 4.77
N LEU A 276 13.37 -3.50 4.89
CA LEU A 276 14.21 -3.98 5.99
C LEU A 276 15.55 -3.23 6.03
N GLU A 277 16.14 -2.96 4.88
CA GLU A 277 17.42 -2.24 4.76
C GLU A 277 17.27 -0.73 5.08
N ARG A 278 16.24 -0.08 4.54
CA ARG A 278 16.10 1.38 4.59
C ARG A 278 15.28 1.92 5.76
N CYS A 279 14.50 1.07 6.43
CA CYS A 279 13.63 1.43 7.56
C CYS A 279 13.90 0.57 8.81
N PRO A 280 15.16 0.29 9.21
CA PRO A 280 15.43 -0.64 10.30
C PRO A 280 14.80 -0.21 11.63
N GLN A 281 14.77 1.08 11.93
CA GLN A 281 14.22 1.61 13.18
C GLN A 281 12.70 1.47 13.25
N GLU A 282 12.02 1.75 12.14
CA GLU A 282 10.56 1.59 11.99
C GLU A 282 10.19 0.10 12.08
N MET A 283 10.97 -0.77 11.45
CA MET A 283 10.73 -2.22 11.46
C MET A 283 10.95 -2.84 12.85
N GLU A 284 11.98 -2.40 13.58
CA GLU A 284 12.18 -2.76 14.99
C GLU A 284 10.99 -2.29 15.86
N PHE A 285 10.49 -1.08 15.61
CA PHE A 285 9.33 -0.54 16.32
C PHE A 285 8.08 -1.39 16.06
N PHE A 286 7.78 -1.76 14.80
CA PHE A 286 6.64 -2.62 14.49
C PHE A 286 6.76 -3.99 15.15
N ASN A 287 7.94 -4.62 15.08
CA ASN A 287 8.16 -5.93 15.69
C ASN A 287 8.02 -5.90 17.22
N ALA A 288 8.38 -4.78 17.86
CA ALA A 288 8.30 -4.66 19.31
C ALA A 288 6.88 -4.29 19.81
N PHE A 289 6.13 -3.47 19.07
CA PHE A 289 4.93 -2.81 19.57
C PHE A 289 3.65 -3.09 18.79
N VAL A 290 3.74 -3.62 17.57
CA VAL A 290 2.58 -3.87 16.70
C VAL A 290 2.35 -5.37 16.50
N ASP A 291 3.36 -6.09 16.00
CA ASP A 291 3.27 -7.51 15.65
C ASP A 291 4.56 -8.22 16.02
N LYS A 292 4.57 -8.90 17.17
CA LYS A 292 5.71 -9.71 17.62
C LYS A 292 5.88 -10.89 16.67
N GLY A 293 7.08 -11.02 16.07
CA GLY A 293 7.37 -12.03 15.05
C GLY A 293 7.29 -11.50 13.61
N LEU A 294 6.98 -10.22 13.42
CA LEU A 294 6.94 -9.59 12.10
C LEU A 294 8.26 -9.79 11.33
N LEU A 295 9.40 -9.49 11.96
CA LEU A 295 10.71 -9.61 11.32
C LEU A 295 11.03 -11.06 10.94
N GLU A 296 10.71 -12.03 11.81
CA GLU A 296 10.89 -13.45 11.53
C GLU A 296 10.07 -13.88 10.31
N ARG A 297 8.81 -13.47 10.25
CA ARG A 297 7.91 -13.75 9.11
C ARG A 297 8.44 -13.13 7.81
N LEU A 298 8.87 -11.87 7.83
CA LEU A 298 9.40 -11.20 6.64
C LEU A 298 10.72 -11.84 6.17
N HIS A 299 11.60 -12.20 7.09
CA HIS A 299 12.83 -12.93 6.77
C HIS A 299 12.54 -14.32 6.19
N ASN A 300 11.53 -15.03 6.69
CA ASN A 300 11.11 -16.31 6.10
C ASN A 300 10.68 -16.13 4.63
N VAL A 301 9.89 -15.09 4.32
CA VAL A 301 9.46 -14.81 2.94
C VAL A 301 10.63 -14.56 2.00
N VAL A 302 11.61 -13.75 2.39
CA VAL A 302 12.73 -13.40 1.49
C VAL A 302 13.76 -14.54 1.35
N SER A 303 13.84 -15.45 2.32
CA SER A 303 14.82 -16.53 2.37
C SER A 303 14.37 -17.83 1.71
N ASN A 304 13.09 -17.99 1.41
CA ASN A 304 12.54 -19.21 0.83
C ASN A 304 11.93 -18.95 -0.55
N ASP A 305 12.02 -19.94 -1.44
CA ASP A 305 11.26 -19.94 -2.68
C ASP A 305 9.79 -20.18 -2.36
N PHE A 306 8.90 -19.50 -3.11
CA PHE A 306 7.48 -19.67 -2.94
C PHE A 306 7.03 -21.03 -3.43
N GLY A 307 6.14 -21.69 -2.69
CA GLY A 307 5.54 -22.95 -3.13
C GLY A 307 4.61 -22.73 -4.32
N ARG A 308 4.38 -23.78 -5.11
CA ARG A 308 3.44 -23.75 -6.23
C ARG A 308 2.60 -25.01 -6.18
N ILE A 309 1.28 -24.86 -6.10
CA ILE A 309 0.31 -25.97 -6.10
C ILE A 309 -0.89 -25.58 -6.96
N SER A 310 -1.55 -26.56 -7.55
CA SER A 310 -2.81 -26.30 -8.22
C SER A 310 -3.95 -26.09 -7.22
N TYR A 311 -5.01 -25.41 -7.66
CA TYR A 311 -6.23 -25.26 -6.87
C TYR A 311 -6.82 -26.62 -6.47
N THR A 312 -6.79 -27.60 -7.37
CA THR A 312 -7.26 -28.96 -7.07
C THR A 312 -6.46 -29.61 -5.95
N GLU A 313 -5.12 -29.49 -5.98
CA GLU A 313 -4.26 -29.99 -4.88
C GLU A 313 -4.53 -29.22 -3.57
N ALA A 314 -4.74 -27.90 -3.64
CA ALA A 314 -5.09 -27.11 -2.47
C ALA A 314 -6.40 -27.58 -1.83
N ILE A 315 -7.46 -27.81 -2.63
CA ILE A 315 -8.73 -28.35 -2.14
C ILE A 315 -8.53 -29.75 -1.53
N ASP A 316 -7.79 -30.63 -2.18
CA ASP A 316 -7.46 -31.96 -1.66
C ASP A 316 -6.76 -31.92 -0.29
N ILE A 317 -5.80 -31.00 -0.11
CA ILE A 317 -5.11 -30.80 1.18
C ILE A 317 -6.09 -30.34 2.24
N LEU A 318 -6.94 -29.35 1.92
CA LEU A 318 -7.92 -28.80 2.85
C LEU A 318 -8.96 -29.86 3.27
N GLU A 319 -9.52 -30.63 2.34
CA GLU A 319 -10.48 -31.71 2.62
C GLU A 319 -9.89 -32.81 3.50
N LYS A 320 -8.63 -33.20 3.24
CA LYS A 320 -7.91 -34.23 3.99
C LYS A 320 -7.36 -33.75 5.34
N SER A 321 -7.42 -32.45 5.64
CA SER A 321 -6.85 -31.84 6.86
C SER A 321 -7.51 -32.32 8.15
N GLY A 322 -8.77 -32.75 8.07
CA GLY A 322 -9.60 -33.06 9.25
C GLY A 322 -9.98 -31.82 10.08
N LYS A 323 -9.56 -30.63 9.67
CA LYS A 323 -9.88 -29.36 10.32
C LYS A 323 -11.30 -28.93 9.97
N LYS A 324 -12.04 -28.46 10.98
CA LYS A 324 -13.36 -27.87 10.75
C LYS A 324 -13.17 -26.40 10.39
N PHE A 325 -13.50 -26.05 9.16
CA PHE A 325 -13.53 -24.65 8.68
C PHE A 325 -14.94 -24.07 8.86
N ASP A 326 -15.04 -22.77 9.01
CA ASP A 326 -16.32 -22.06 9.06
C ASP A 326 -17.02 -22.10 7.69
N TYR A 327 -16.24 -22.05 6.61
CA TYR A 327 -16.71 -22.22 5.23
C TYR A 327 -16.37 -23.61 4.73
N PRO A 328 -17.37 -24.43 4.31
CA PRO A 328 -17.14 -25.80 3.84
C PRO A 328 -16.26 -25.84 2.59
N VAL A 329 -15.27 -26.71 2.61
CA VAL A 329 -14.35 -26.92 1.47
C VAL A 329 -15.00 -27.86 0.47
N LYS A 330 -15.01 -27.46 -0.79
CA LYS A 330 -15.30 -28.33 -1.96
C LYS A 330 -14.73 -27.70 -3.22
N TRP A 331 -14.47 -28.50 -4.23
CA TRP A 331 -14.02 -28.00 -5.52
C TRP A 331 -15.05 -27.03 -6.15
N GLY A 332 -14.58 -25.90 -6.68
CA GLY A 332 -15.41 -24.85 -7.29
C GLY A 332 -15.79 -23.69 -6.38
N ILE A 333 -15.36 -23.68 -5.12
CA ILE A 333 -15.56 -22.53 -4.21
C ILE A 333 -14.41 -21.53 -4.32
N ASP A 334 -14.69 -20.30 -3.96
CA ASP A 334 -13.66 -19.30 -3.69
C ASP A 334 -12.97 -19.60 -2.36
N LEU A 335 -11.61 -19.65 -2.35
CA LEU A 335 -10.86 -19.87 -1.12
C LEU A 335 -11.06 -18.70 -0.16
N GLN A 336 -11.42 -19.04 1.08
CA GLN A 336 -11.58 -18.03 2.12
C GLN A 336 -10.26 -17.85 2.89
N THR A 337 -10.10 -16.71 3.55
CA THR A 337 -8.89 -16.40 4.32
C THR A 337 -8.47 -17.51 5.30
N GLU A 338 -9.39 -18.23 5.89
CA GLU A 338 -9.07 -19.36 6.79
C GLU A 338 -8.40 -20.53 6.05
N HIS A 339 -8.83 -20.79 4.80
CA HIS A 339 -8.23 -21.81 3.94
C HIS A 339 -6.82 -21.41 3.50
N GLU A 340 -6.66 -20.17 3.06
CA GLU A 340 -5.38 -19.59 2.63
C GLU A 340 -4.34 -19.58 3.75
N ARG A 341 -4.76 -19.17 4.95
CA ARG A 341 -3.89 -19.18 6.12
C ARG A 341 -3.53 -20.59 6.57
N TYR A 342 -4.46 -21.53 6.52
CA TYR A 342 -4.14 -22.91 6.83
C TYR A 342 -3.05 -23.46 5.90
N LEU A 343 -3.19 -23.23 4.60
CA LEU A 343 -2.18 -23.64 3.61
C LEU A 343 -0.81 -22.99 3.90
N THR A 344 -0.78 -21.67 4.11
CA THR A 344 0.49 -20.93 4.25
C THR A 344 1.14 -21.04 5.62
N GLU A 345 0.36 -21.19 6.72
CA GLU A 345 0.86 -21.17 8.09
C GLU A 345 1.05 -22.56 8.70
N GLU A 346 0.16 -23.51 8.38
CA GLU A 346 0.20 -24.85 8.98
C GLU A 346 0.84 -25.88 8.05
N VAL A 347 0.52 -25.84 6.73
CA VAL A 347 1.00 -26.85 5.76
C VAL A 347 2.36 -26.49 5.20
N PHE A 348 2.47 -25.38 4.47
CA PHE A 348 3.70 -25.01 3.76
C PHE A 348 4.66 -24.17 4.59
N LYS A 349 4.18 -23.42 5.57
CA LYS A 349 4.93 -22.51 6.45
C LYS A 349 5.78 -21.49 5.68
N LYS A 350 5.29 -21.10 4.51
CA LYS A 350 5.91 -20.14 3.59
C LYS A 350 4.87 -19.62 2.58
N PRO A 351 5.19 -18.57 1.81
CA PRO A 351 4.31 -18.15 0.70
C PRO A 351 4.14 -19.24 -0.34
N ILE A 352 2.97 -19.29 -0.94
CA ILE A 352 2.65 -20.20 -2.05
C ILE A 352 1.86 -19.49 -3.14
N PHE A 353 2.00 -19.96 -4.37
CA PHE A 353 1.07 -19.70 -5.44
C PHE A 353 0.09 -20.87 -5.54
N VAL A 354 -1.21 -20.56 -5.62
CA VAL A 354 -2.26 -21.52 -5.97
C VAL A 354 -2.66 -21.22 -7.40
N THR A 355 -2.58 -22.24 -8.30
CA THR A 355 -2.76 -22.07 -9.75
C THR A 355 -3.98 -22.83 -10.26
N ASP A 356 -4.38 -22.53 -11.49
CA ASP A 356 -5.38 -23.32 -12.24
C ASP A 356 -6.73 -23.39 -11.55
N TYR A 357 -7.28 -22.23 -11.26
CA TYR A 357 -8.60 -22.07 -10.63
C TYR A 357 -9.75 -22.46 -11.55
N PRO A 358 -10.90 -22.88 -11.00
CA PRO A 358 -12.12 -23.06 -11.78
C PRO A 358 -12.51 -21.81 -12.56
N ARG A 359 -12.86 -21.97 -13.85
CA ARG A 359 -13.22 -20.86 -14.74
C ARG A 359 -14.43 -20.07 -14.26
N GLU A 360 -15.33 -20.71 -13.52
CA GLU A 360 -16.60 -20.13 -13.08
C GLU A 360 -16.41 -19.01 -12.05
N ILE A 361 -15.32 -19.06 -11.28
CA ILE A 361 -15.03 -18.10 -10.20
C ILE A 361 -13.96 -17.07 -10.58
N LYS A 362 -13.52 -17.05 -11.83
CA LYS A 362 -12.46 -16.13 -12.31
C LYS A 362 -12.94 -15.29 -13.50
N ALA A 363 -12.26 -14.15 -13.70
CA ALA A 363 -12.63 -13.14 -14.69
C ALA A 363 -12.53 -13.63 -16.15
N PHE A 364 -13.26 -12.94 -17.03
CA PHE A 364 -13.45 -13.32 -18.44
C PHE A 364 -12.17 -13.33 -19.27
N TYR A 365 -11.21 -12.51 -18.93
CA TYR A 365 -9.96 -12.33 -19.68
C TYR A 365 -8.87 -13.34 -19.36
N MET A 366 -9.10 -14.25 -18.42
CA MET A 366 -8.11 -15.25 -18.02
C MET A 366 -8.08 -16.42 -19.02
N ARG A 367 -6.88 -16.85 -19.39
CA ARG A 367 -6.68 -17.91 -20.38
C ARG A 367 -7.30 -19.22 -19.95
N LEU A 368 -8.22 -19.75 -20.76
CA LEU A 368 -8.82 -21.06 -20.54
C LEU A 368 -7.79 -22.17 -20.79
N ASN A 369 -7.58 -23.05 -19.82
CA ASN A 369 -6.71 -24.21 -19.95
C ASN A 369 -7.29 -25.27 -20.90
N ASP A 370 -6.46 -26.19 -21.37
CA ASP A 370 -6.84 -27.19 -22.36
C ASP A 370 -7.86 -28.21 -21.81
N ASP A 371 -8.02 -28.28 -20.49
CA ASP A 371 -9.06 -29.10 -19.84
C ASP A 371 -10.48 -28.51 -19.98
N GLY A 372 -10.60 -27.27 -20.45
CA GLY A 372 -11.86 -26.54 -20.61
C GLY A 372 -12.60 -26.21 -19.30
N LYS A 373 -12.00 -26.47 -18.14
CA LYS A 373 -12.60 -26.30 -16.80
C LYS A 373 -11.89 -25.31 -15.93
N THR A 374 -10.57 -25.17 -16.10
CA THR A 374 -9.74 -24.28 -15.32
C THR A 374 -9.16 -23.15 -16.17
N VAL A 375 -8.68 -22.11 -15.52
CA VAL A 375 -7.99 -20.99 -16.17
C VAL A 375 -6.56 -20.86 -15.62
N ALA A 376 -5.64 -20.39 -16.46
CA ALA A 376 -4.25 -20.12 -16.09
C ALA A 376 -4.15 -18.88 -15.19
N ALA A 377 -4.80 -18.94 -14.04
CA ALA A 377 -4.74 -17.94 -12.97
C ALA A 377 -3.81 -18.41 -11.85
N ALA A 378 -3.24 -17.49 -11.10
CA ALA A 378 -2.53 -17.78 -9.88
C ALA A 378 -2.77 -16.68 -8.85
N ASP A 379 -2.99 -17.08 -7.59
CA ASP A 379 -3.06 -16.18 -6.46
C ASP A 379 -1.86 -16.44 -5.54
N CYS A 380 -1.14 -15.38 -5.16
CA CYS A 380 -0.04 -15.46 -4.20
C CYS A 380 -0.58 -15.29 -2.78
N LEU A 381 -0.43 -16.35 -1.99
CA LEU A 381 -0.86 -16.40 -0.60
C LEU A 381 0.36 -16.27 0.32
N VAL A 382 0.26 -15.42 1.34
CA VAL A 382 1.34 -15.23 2.33
C VAL A 382 0.86 -15.47 3.75
N PRO A 383 1.74 -15.99 4.65
CA PRO A 383 1.41 -16.17 6.06
C PRO A 383 0.94 -14.86 6.73
N GLY A 384 -0.10 -14.93 7.56
CA GLY A 384 -0.64 -13.80 8.30
C GLY A 384 -1.69 -12.96 7.57
N VAL A 385 -1.69 -12.96 6.23
CA VAL A 385 -2.62 -12.17 5.42
C VAL A 385 -3.53 -13.05 4.55
N GLY A 386 -3.01 -14.08 3.90
CA GLY A 386 -3.67 -14.80 2.83
C GLY A 386 -3.30 -14.19 1.48
N GLU A 387 -4.24 -14.05 0.56
CA GLU A 387 -4.01 -13.49 -0.77
C GLU A 387 -3.53 -12.04 -0.72
N ILE A 388 -2.37 -11.76 -1.38
CA ILE A 388 -1.85 -10.41 -1.62
C ILE A 388 -1.71 -10.06 -3.09
N ILE A 389 -1.58 -11.05 -3.98
CA ILE A 389 -1.48 -10.89 -5.42
C ILE A 389 -2.44 -11.85 -6.08
N GLY A 390 -3.23 -11.36 -7.03
CA GLY A 390 -3.97 -12.15 -7.99
C GLY A 390 -3.54 -11.82 -9.41
N GLY A 391 -3.47 -12.82 -10.27
CA GLY A 391 -3.07 -12.61 -11.65
C GLY A 391 -3.33 -13.82 -12.54
N SER A 392 -2.99 -13.68 -13.82
CA SER A 392 -3.19 -14.76 -14.81
C SER A 392 -2.35 -14.57 -16.05
N GLN A 393 -2.19 -15.61 -16.80
CA GLN A 393 -2.00 -15.49 -18.25
C GLN A 393 -3.32 -15.00 -18.86
N ARG A 394 -3.24 -14.06 -19.82
CA ARG A 394 -4.41 -13.46 -20.45
C ARG A 394 -4.85 -14.31 -21.63
N GLU A 395 -6.16 -14.31 -21.95
CA GLU A 395 -6.68 -15.02 -23.11
C GLU A 395 -6.28 -14.28 -24.39
N GLU A 396 -5.40 -14.88 -25.15
CA GLU A 396 -4.90 -14.35 -26.42
C GLU A 396 -5.70 -14.79 -27.64
N ARG A 397 -6.53 -15.88 -27.49
CA ARG A 397 -7.36 -16.41 -28.57
C ARG A 397 -8.67 -15.65 -28.65
N LEU A 398 -8.87 -14.94 -29.77
CA LEU A 398 -10.02 -14.06 -29.94
C LEU A 398 -11.36 -14.79 -29.82
N ASP A 399 -11.49 -15.97 -30.49
CA ASP A 399 -12.70 -16.76 -30.48
C ASP A 399 -13.07 -17.29 -29.10
N VAL A 400 -12.09 -17.70 -28.28
CA VAL A 400 -12.29 -18.15 -26.91
C VAL A 400 -12.70 -16.99 -26.01
N LEU A 401 -12.04 -15.82 -26.16
CA LEU A 401 -12.38 -14.62 -25.41
C LEU A 401 -13.80 -14.14 -25.74
N GLU A 402 -14.16 -14.05 -27.02
CA GLU A 402 -15.50 -13.66 -27.44
C GLU A 402 -16.59 -14.61 -26.93
N ALA A 403 -16.33 -15.93 -26.99
CA ALA A 403 -17.27 -16.94 -26.45
C ALA A 403 -17.47 -16.76 -24.93
N ARG A 404 -16.39 -16.47 -24.19
CA ARG A 404 -16.48 -16.24 -22.75
C ARG A 404 -17.25 -14.96 -22.41
N MET A 405 -17.06 -13.90 -23.17
CA MET A 405 -17.82 -12.66 -23.03
C MET A 405 -19.33 -12.88 -23.29
N ASP A 406 -19.66 -13.68 -24.33
CA ASP A 406 -21.06 -14.04 -24.62
C ASP A 406 -21.70 -14.83 -23.47
N GLU A 407 -20.99 -15.81 -22.90
CA GLU A 407 -21.46 -16.58 -21.74
C GLU A 407 -21.79 -15.69 -20.53
N LEU A 408 -20.98 -14.64 -20.31
CA LEU A 408 -21.15 -13.70 -19.19
C LEU A 408 -22.08 -12.51 -19.52
N GLY A 409 -22.60 -12.44 -20.74
CA GLY A 409 -23.49 -11.37 -21.19
C GLY A 409 -22.81 -10.00 -21.31
N LEU A 410 -21.49 -9.97 -21.51
CA LEU A 410 -20.73 -8.73 -21.70
C LEU A 410 -20.96 -8.18 -23.10
N LYS A 411 -21.17 -6.87 -23.20
CA LYS A 411 -21.36 -6.18 -24.49
C LYS A 411 -20.03 -5.97 -25.18
N LYS A 412 -19.78 -6.70 -26.23
CA LYS A 412 -18.52 -6.63 -27.02
C LYS A 412 -18.24 -5.20 -27.55
N GLU A 413 -19.29 -4.42 -27.79
CA GLU A 413 -19.19 -3.03 -28.24
C GLU A 413 -18.50 -2.12 -27.22
N ASP A 414 -18.55 -2.43 -25.94
CA ASP A 414 -17.87 -1.70 -24.88
C ASP A 414 -16.39 -2.06 -24.78
N TYR A 415 -16.00 -3.22 -25.36
CA TYR A 415 -14.64 -3.77 -25.34
C TYR A 415 -14.03 -3.92 -26.74
N TRP A 416 -14.56 -3.28 -27.77
CA TRP A 416 -14.09 -3.41 -29.16
C TRP A 416 -12.58 -3.19 -29.29
N TRP A 417 -12.05 -2.21 -28.61
CA TRP A 417 -10.64 -1.84 -28.59
C TRP A 417 -9.77 -2.93 -27.91
N TYR A 418 -10.30 -3.61 -26.91
CA TYR A 418 -9.64 -4.71 -26.22
C TYR A 418 -9.62 -5.99 -27.08
N LEU A 419 -10.70 -6.25 -27.82
CA LEU A 419 -10.76 -7.34 -28.81
C LEU A 419 -9.81 -7.10 -29.99
N ASP A 420 -9.60 -5.85 -30.40
CA ASP A 420 -8.63 -5.50 -31.45
C ASP A 420 -7.19 -5.89 -31.09
N LEU A 421 -6.83 -5.89 -29.81
CA LEU A 421 -5.53 -6.39 -29.36
C LEU A 421 -5.34 -7.88 -29.66
N ARG A 422 -6.42 -8.64 -29.82
CA ARG A 422 -6.38 -10.06 -30.21
C ARG A 422 -6.41 -10.25 -31.73
N ARG A 423 -6.93 -9.26 -32.44
CA ARG A 423 -6.97 -9.29 -33.94
C ARG A 423 -5.66 -8.87 -34.58
N TYR A 424 -4.94 -7.94 -33.96
CA TYR A 424 -3.80 -7.26 -34.56
C TYR A 424 -2.49 -7.60 -33.84
N GLY A 425 -1.94 -8.80 -34.12
CA GLY A 425 -0.64 -9.19 -33.62
C GLY A 425 -0.64 -9.64 -32.15
N SER A 426 -1.67 -10.36 -31.74
CA SER A 426 -1.75 -10.93 -30.39
C SER A 426 -0.60 -11.88 -30.10
N CYS A 427 -0.18 -11.90 -28.86
CA CYS A 427 0.75 -12.88 -28.31
C CYS A 427 0.27 -13.35 -26.93
N ARG A 428 0.79 -14.47 -26.45
CA ARG A 428 0.61 -14.82 -25.05
C ARG A 428 1.17 -13.67 -24.19
N HIS A 429 0.48 -13.32 -23.14
CA HIS A 429 0.91 -12.30 -22.19
C HIS A 429 0.29 -12.59 -20.82
N ALA A 430 0.95 -12.13 -19.78
CA ALA A 430 0.54 -12.39 -18.41
C ALA A 430 0.78 -11.15 -17.54
N GLY A 431 -0.01 -11.06 -16.49
CA GLY A 431 0.12 -9.95 -15.55
C GLY A 431 -0.59 -10.26 -14.24
N PHE A 432 -0.42 -9.35 -13.29
CA PHE A 432 -0.96 -9.51 -11.94
C PHE A 432 -1.28 -8.18 -11.28
N GLY A 433 -2.07 -8.21 -10.22
CA GLY A 433 -2.38 -7.06 -9.39
C GLY A 433 -1.94 -7.29 -7.95
N LEU A 434 -1.20 -6.36 -7.36
CA LEU A 434 -0.90 -6.30 -5.94
C LEU A 434 -1.49 -5.03 -5.34
N GLY A 435 -2.40 -5.18 -4.37
CA GLY A 435 -2.92 -4.06 -3.58
C GLY A 435 -1.83 -3.48 -2.69
N PHE A 436 -1.44 -2.23 -2.95
CA PHE A 436 -0.33 -1.61 -2.24
C PHE A 436 -0.60 -1.46 -0.74
N GLU A 437 -1.83 -1.15 -0.37
CA GLU A 437 -2.23 -1.06 1.05
C GLU A 437 -2.09 -2.41 1.77
N ARG A 438 -2.48 -3.53 1.11
CA ARG A 438 -2.26 -4.88 1.66
C ARG A 438 -0.77 -5.17 1.85
N MET A 439 0.07 -4.75 0.90
CA MET A 439 1.52 -4.88 1.05
C MET A 439 2.05 -4.04 2.22
N VAL A 440 1.58 -2.81 2.41
CA VAL A 440 1.97 -1.98 3.56
C VAL A 440 1.49 -2.58 4.88
N MET A 441 0.26 -3.13 4.94
CA MET A 441 -0.21 -3.90 6.10
C MET A 441 0.71 -5.08 6.40
N TYR A 442 1.10 -5.82 5.38
CA TYR A 442 2.01 -6.97 5.51
C TYR A 442 3.38 -6.58 6.05
N LEU A 443 3.97 -5.50 5.53
CA LEU A 443 5.26 -4.95 5.94
C LEU A 443 5.27 -4.42 7.38
N THR A 444 4.15 -3.91 7.87
CA THR A 444 4.06 -3.21 9.16
C THR A 444 3.40 -4.02 10.27
N GLY A 445 2.75 -5.13 9.92
CA GLY A 445 1.95 -5.92 10.87
C GLY A 445 0.64 -5.25 11.31
N VAL A 446 0.27 -4.14 10.67
CA VAL A 446 -0.99 -3.43 10.96
C VAL A 446 -2.16 -4.22 10.39
N SER A 447 -3.17 -4.46 11.22
CA SER A 447 -4.29 -5.37 10.90
C SER A 447 -5.44 -4.72 10.12
N ASN A 448 -5.47 -3.38 9.98
CA ASN A 448 -6.59 -2.67 9.38
C ASN A 448 -6.11 -1.70 8.29
N ILE A 449 -6.68 -1.84 7.10
CA ILE A 449 -6.34 -1.03 5.92
C ILE A 449 -6.55 0.49 6.17
N ARG A 450 -7.51 0.88 7.02
CA ARG A 450 -7.75 2.27 7.41
C ARG A 450 -6.54 2.93 8.08
N ASP A 451 -5.58 2.14 8.54
CA ASP A 451 -4.43 2.63 9.30
C ASP A 451 -3.15 2.71 8.45
N VAL A 452 -3.18 2.26 7.21
CA VAL A 452 -2.07 2.39 6.26
C VAL A 452 -2.30 3.48 5.21
N GLU A 453 -3.43 4.18 5.29
CA GLU A 453 -3.78 5.37 4.50
C GLU A 453 -3.90 6.59 5.42
N LEU A 454 -3.59 7.79 4.89
CA LEU A 454 -3.73 9.01 5.70
C LEU A 454 -5.21 9.32 5.95
N HIS A 455 -6.00 9.33 4.90
CA HIS A 455 -7.42 9.60 4.89
C HIS A 455 -8.15 8.48 4.14
N PRO A 456 -8.46 7.34 4.80
CA PRO A 456 -9.04 6.19 4.14
C PRO A 456 -10.46 6.49 3.65
N ARG A 457 -10.78 5.99 2.45
CA ARG A 457 -12.13 6.00 1.89
C ARG A 457 -12.74 4.63 2.08
N THR A 458 -13.78 4.54 2.88
CA THR A 458 -14.46 3.27 3.18
C THR A 458 -15.96 3.51 3.26
N THR A 459 -16.76 2.46 3.25
CA THR A 459 -18.22 2.57 3.41
C THR A 459 -18.58 3.47 4.60
N GLY A 460 -19.34 4.53 4.33
CA GLY A 460 -19.78 5.50 5.32
C GLY A 460 -18.73 6.48 5.84
N ASN A 461 -17.53 6.52 5.23
CA ASN A 461 -16.47 7.43 5.65
C ASN A 461 -15.72 8.05 4.46
N ALA A 462 -15.85 9.36 4.34
CA ALA A 462 -15.08 10.20 3.42
C ALA A 462 -14.65 11.52 4.12
N ASP A 463 -14.49 11.49 5.45
CA ASP A 463 -14.05 12.62 6.25
C ASP A 463 -12.61 13.01 5.93
N PHE A 464 -12.31 14.30 6.03
CA PHE A 464 -11.04 14.95 5.65
C PHE A 464 -10.87 15.04 4.12
#